data_653cdb0fd12660d32d3ed00160c3854f
#
_entry.id   653cdb0fd12660d32d3ed00160c3854f
#
_cell.length_a   1.000
_cell.length_b   1.000
_cell.length_c   1.000
_cell.angle_alpha   90.00
_cell.angle_beta   90.00
_cell.angle_gamma   90.00
#
_symmetry.space_group_name_H-M   'P 1'
#
loop_
_entity.id
_entity.type
_entity.pdbx_description
1 polymer ?
#
loop_
_entity_poly.entity_id
_entity_poly.type
_entity_poly.pdbx_seq_one_letter_code
_entity_poly.pdbx_strand_id
1 'polypeptide(L)'
;MPYKHLQFPKDSLFLVTGGAGFIGSNLCEAVLNMGYRVRCLDDLSTGKQANVDIFLENPNYEFIKGDIKYLDTCMKACKGVDYVMNEAAWGSVPRSIEMPLFYCLNNIQGTLNMLEAARQNKVKTFVYASSSSVYGDEEHLPKQEGVEGNLLSPYAVTKRCDEEWAKQYARHYGLKTVGLRYFNVFGRRQDPNGAYAAVLPKFIKMLLNNEQPTINGDGKQSRDFTYIENVIEANLKACLAPDEASGEAFNVAYGGREYLIDIYYDLTKALGKDIEPIFGPDRPGDIKHSNADISKAKRLLGYDPEYDFAKGLNEAIEWYKANL
;
A
#
# COMPACT_ATOMS: atom_id res chain seq x y z
N MET A 1 10.81 0.01 -15.52
CA MET A 1 10.31 -0.67 -14.32
C MET A 1 11.52 -1.21 -13.56
N PRO A 2 11.79 -0.73 -12.36
CA PRO A 2 13.02 -0.98 -11.60
C PRO A 2 13.22 -2.43 -11.16
N TYR A 3 12.16 -3.22 -11.14
CA TYR A 3 12.13 -4.61 -10.64
C TYR A 3 12.23 -5.70 -11.71
N LYS A 4 12.28 -5.37 -13.01
CA LYS A 4 12.34 -6.37 -14.10
C LYS A 4 13.59 -7.27 -14.06
N HIS A 5 14.63 -6.84 -13.40
CA HIS A 5 15.86 -7.61 -13.21
C HIS A 5 15.76 -8.68 -12.11
N LEU A 6 14.73 -8.61 -11.26
CA LEU A 6 14.53 -9.56 -10.18
C LEU A 6 14.13 -10.93 -10.75
N GLN A 7 14.71 -11.98 -10.22
CA GLN A 7 14.45 -13.35 -10.66
C GLN A 7 13.94 -14.20 -9.50
N PHE A 8 12.83 -14.87 -9.75
CA PHE A 8 12.25 -15.87 -8.86
C PHE A 8 12.42 -17.27 -9.47
N PRO A 9 12.30 -18.35 -8.69
CA PRO A 9 12.29 -19.69 -9.25
C PRO A 9 11.23 -19.82 -10.35
N LYS A 10 11.54 -20.58 -11.40
CA LYS A 10 10.60 -20.84 -12.49
C LYS A 10 9.29 -21.39 -11.92
N ASP A 11 8.17 -20.98 -12.51
CA ASP A 11 6.81 -21.38 -12.12
C ASP A 11 6.36 -20.94 -10.71
N SER A 12 7.07 -19.98 -10.08
CA SER A 12 6.65 -19.40 -8.80
C SER A 12 5.21 -18.90 -8.85
N LEU A 13 4.45 -19.21 -7.81
CA LEU A 13 3.08 -18.75 -7.62
C LEU A 13 3.02 -17.70 -6.50
N PHE A 14 2.55 -16.51 -6.85
CA PHE A 14 2.32 -15.42 -5.91
C PHE A 14 0.85 -15.34 -5.54
N LEU A 15 0.55 -15.26 -4.26
CA LEU A 15 -0.77 -14.90 -3.77
C LEU A 15 -0.79 -13.41 -3.44
N VAL A 16 -1.69 -12.67 -4.09
CA VAL A 16 -1.97 -11.27 -3.76
C VAL A 16 -3.35 -11.19 -3.15
N THR A 17 -3.46 -10.89 -1.86
CA THR A 17 -4.75 -10.59 -1.22
C THR A 17 -5.07 -9.11 -1.39
N GLY A 18 -6.36 -8.76 -1.49
CA GLY A 18 -6.75 -7.40 -1.88
C GLY A 18 -6.34 -7.06 -3.32
N GLY A 19 -6.21 -8.09 -4.17
CA GLY A 19 -5.70 -7.96 -5.54
C GLY A 19 -6.65 -7.26 -6.51
N ALA A 20 -7.91 -7.03 -6.14
CA ALA A 20 -8.84 -6.17 -6.87
C ALA A 20 -8.76 -4.69 -6.44
N GLY A 21 -8.01 -4.38 -5.39
CA GLY A 21 -7.76 -3.04 -4.89
C GLY A 21 -6.68 -2.29 -5.68
N PHE A 22 -6.38 -1.07 -5.21
CA PHE A 22 -5.38 -0.19 -5.84
C PHE A 22 -3.99 -0.83 -5.88
N ILE A 23 -3.37 -1.10 -4.73
CA ILE A 23 -1.99 -1.62 -4.67
C ILE A 23 -1.97 -3.05 -5.21
N GLY A 24 -2.87 -3.92 -4.75
CA GLY A 24 -2.89 -5.33 -5.11
C GLY A 24 -3.03 -5.58 -6.61
N SER A 25 -3.87 -4.82 -7.32
CA SER A 25 -4.01 -4.99 -8.79
C SER A 25 -2.76 -4.59 -9.56
N ASN A 26 -2.01 -3.60 -9.06
CA ASN A 26 -0.72 -3.21 -9.63
C ASN A 26 0.36 -4.28 -9.38
N LEU A 27 0.33 -4.94 -8.21
CA LEU A 27 1.20 -6.07 -7.92
C LEU A 27 0.88 -7.28 -8.80
N CYS A 28 -0.41 -7.61 -8.99
CA CYS A 28 -0.83 -8.67 -9.93
C CYS A 28 -0.28 -8.41 -11.33
N GLU A 29 -0.47 -7.20 -11.85
CA GLU A 29 0.04 -6.80 -13.17
C GLU A 29 1.56 -6.95 -13.28
N ALA A 30 2.29 -6.48 -12.28
CA ALA A 30 3.75 -6.53 -12.29
C ALA A 30 4.28 -7.96 -12.33
N VAL A 31 3.74 -8.85 -11.49
CA VAL A 31 4.13 -10.26 -11.42
C VAL A 31 3.79 -11.00 -12.73
N LEU A 32 2.61 -10.76 -13.29
CA LEU A 32 2.21 -11.32 -14.60
C LEU A 32 3.12 -10.85 -15.73
N ASN A 33 3.49 -9.56 -15.75
CA ASN A 33 4.39 -8.98 -16.74
C ASN A 33 5.83 -9.50 -16.62
N MET A 34 6.21 -10.03 -15.46
CA MET A 34 7.48 -10.75 -15.26
C MET A 34 7.40 -12.23 -15.68
N GLY A 35 6.23 -12.71 -16.09
CA GLY A 35 6.01 -14.08 -16.56
C GLY A 35 5.73 -15.10 -15.45
N TYR A 36 5.46 -14.66 -14.22
CA TYR A 36 5.13 -15.54 -13.10
C TYR A 36 3.62 -15.70 -12.93
N ARG A 37 3.21 -16.67 -12.11
CA ARG A 37 1.80 -16.95 -11.84
C ARG A 37 1.29 -16.15 -10.65
N VAL A 38 0.05 -15.69 -10.77
CA VAL A 38 -0.65 -14.91 -9.74
C VAL A 38 -1.95 -15.60 -9.37
N ARG A 39 -2.17 -15.75 -8.08
CA ARG A 39 -3.48 -15.99 -7.50
C ARG A 39 -3.93 -14.73 -6.78
N CYS A 40 -5.07 -14.19 -7.15
CA CYS A 40 -5.69 -13.03 -6.52
C CYS A 40 -6.79 -13.49 -5.58
N LEU A 41 -6.75 -13.06 -4.32
CA LEU A 41 -7.84 -13.26 -3.36
C LEU A 41 -8.43 -11.90 -2.99
N ASP A 42 -9.72 -11.70 -3.25
CA ASP A 42 -10.43 -10.46 -2.92
C ASP A 42 -11.93 -10.74 -2.72
N ASP A 43 -12.57 -10.07 -1.77
CA ASP A 43 -14.00 -10.18 -1.53
C ASP A 43 -14.83 -9.17 -2.33
N LEU A 44 -14.16 -8.22 -3.00
CA LEU A 44 -14.73 -7.09 -3.76
C LEU A 44 -15.49 -6.08 -2.90
N SER A 45 -15.23 -6.05 -1.59
CA SER A 45 -15.87 -5.08 -0.67
C SER A 45 -15.40 -3.64 -0.92
N THR A 46 -14.14 -3.47 -1.30
CA THR A 46 -13.53 -2.19 -1.72
C THR A 46 -12.81 -2.31 -3.06
N GLY A 47 -12.37 -3.51 -3.41
CA GLY A 47 -11.79 -3.83 -4.72
C GLY A 47 -12.82 -3.71 -5.85
N LYS A 48 -12.35 -3.43 -7.06
CA LYS A 48 -13.19 -3.26 -8.25
C LYS A 48 -13.09 -4.49 -9.14
N GLN A 49 -14.24 -5.03 -9.58
CA GLN A 49 -14.28 -6.14 -10.52
C GLN A 49 -13.49 -5.83 -11.80
N ALA A 50 -13.54 -4.59 -12.29
CA ALA A 50 -12.78 -4.16 -13.46
C ALA A 50 -11.25 -4.37 -13.33
N ASN A 51 -10.71 -4.31 -12.10
CA ASN A 51 -9.29 -4.60 -11.86
C ASN A 51 -8.96 -6.09 -11.91
N VAL A 52 -9.97 -6.96 -11.83
CA VAL A 52 -9.84 -8.41 -12.01
C VAL A 52 -10.00 -8.78 -13.48
N ASP A 53 -11.01 -8.19 -14.13
CA ASP A 53 -11.41 -8.54 -15.50
C ASP A 53 -10.30 -8.37 -16.52
N ILE A 54 -9.42 -7.37 -16.31
CA ILE A 54 -8.26 -7.12 -17.21
C ILE A 54 -7.25 -8.28 -17.24
N PHE A 55 -7.29 -9.21 -16.29
CA PHE A 55 -6.34 -10.33 -16.19
C PHE A 55 -6.98 -11.70 -16.46
N LEU A 56 -8.31 -11.82 -16.56
CA LEU A 56 -9.00 -13.12 -16.63
C LEU A 56 -8.58 -13.98 -17.85
N GLU A 57 -8.20 -13.35 -18.94
CA GLU A 57 -7.73 -14.05 -20.14
C GLU A 57 -6.26 -14.53 -20.02
N ASN A 58 -5.54 -14.12 -18.98
CA ASN A 58 -4.14 -14.52 -18.78
C ASN A 58 -4.09 -15.91 -18.14
N PRO A 59 -3.47 -16.93 -18.78
CA PRO A 59 -3.43 -18.29 -18.25
C PRO A 59 -2.62 -18.41 -16.93
N ASN A 60 -1.82 -17.42 -16.60
CA ASN A 60 -1.06 -17.34 -15.37
C ASN A 60 -1.81 -16.64 -14.23
N TYR A 61 -3.06 -16.21 -14.44
CA TYR A 61 -3.87 -15.53 -13.44
C TYR A 61 -5.04 -16.39 -12.97
N GLU A 62 -5.19 -16.48 -11.66
CA GLU A 62 -6.32 -17.14 -10.99
C GLU A 62 -6.99 -16.16 -10.03
N PHE A 63 -8.31 -15.98 -10.14
CA PHE A 63 -9.09 -15.17 -9.22
C PHE A 63 -9.92 -16.05 -8.28
N ILE A 64 -9.78 -15.80 -6.98
CA ILE A 64 -10.60 -16.39 -5.93
C ILE A 64 -11.40 -15.26 -5.28
N LYS A 65 -12.73 -15.27 -5.44
CA LYS A 65 -13.61 -14.40 -4.67
C LYS A 65 -13.75 -14.96 -3.26
N GLY A 66 -13.22 -14.25 -2.27
CA GLY A 66 -13.24 -14.73 -0.89
C GLY A 66 -12.68 -13.70 0.09
N ASP A 67 -13.00 -13.91 1.36
CA ASP A 67 -12.71 -12.98 2.45
C ASP A 67 -11.68 -13.59 3.40
N ILE A 68 -10.62 -12.86 3.72
CA ILE A 68 -9.53 -13.28 4.62
C ILE A 68 -9.97 -13.45 6.07
N LYS A 69 -11.15 -12.96 6.45
CA LYS A 69 -11.73 -13.24 7.78
C LYS A 69 -12.00 -14.72 8.02
N TYR A 70 -12.07 -15.53 6.98
CA TYR A 70 -12.34 -16.97 7.07
C TYR A 70 -11.07 -17.78 6.82
N LEU A 71 -10.60 -18.50 7.84
CA LEU A 71 -9.38 -19.31 7.76
C LEU A 71 -9.42 -20.34 6.62
N ASP A 72 -10.56 -21.01 6.40
CA ASP A 72 -10.69 -21.99 5.31
C ASP A 72 -10.47 -21.37 3.94
N THR A 73 -10.90 -20.13 3.73
CA THR A 73 -10.64 -19.36 2.50
C THR A 73 -9.14 -19.09 2.35
N CYS A 74 -8.49 -18.64 3.42
CA CYS A 74 -7.05 -18.38 3.43
C CYS A 74 -6.25 -19.67 3.17
N MET A 75 -6.63 -20.77 3.80
CA MET A 75 -6.00 -22.09 3.60
C MET A 75 -6.07 -22.55 2.14
N LYS A 76 -7.23 -22.41 1.50
CA LYS A 76 -7.42 -22.74 0.07
C LYS A 76 -6.57 -21.81 -0.82
N ALA A 77 -6.57 -20.51 -0.53
CA ALA A 77 -5.82 -19.53 -1.29
C ALA A 77 -4.30 -19.74 -1.20
N CYS A 78 -3.78 -20.14 -0.03
CA CYS A 78 -2.35 -20.38 0.18
C CYS A 78 -1.84 -21.71 -0.40
N LYS A 79 -2.72 -22.60 -0.86
CA LYS A 79 -2.29 -23.93 -1.35
C LYS A 79 -1.35 -23.84 -2.56
N GLY A 80 -0.11 -24.33 -2.39
CA GLY A 80 0.92 -24.35 -3.43
C GLY A 80 1.52 -22.97 -3.74
N VAL A 81 1.30 -21.97 -2.90
CA VAL A 81 1.84 -20.61 -3.03
C VAL A 81 3.27 -20.55 -2.53
N ASP A 82 4.14 -19.88 -3.28
CA ASP A 82 5.52 -19.62 -2.89
C ASP A 82 5.66 -18.32 -2.09
N TYR A 83 4.98 -17.25 -2.53
CA TYR A 83 5.08 -15.90 -1.95
C TYR A 83 3.69 -15.31 -1.72
N VAL A 84 3.48 -14.71 -0.57
CA VAL A 84 2.26 -13.96 -0.25
C VAL A 84 2.58 -12.46 -0.20
N MET A 85 1.78 -11.65 -0.88
CA MET A 85 1.70 -10.20 -0.73
C MET A 85 0.32 -9.86 -0.19
N ASN A 86 0.25 -9.62 1.13
CA ASN A 86 -1.00 -9.43 1.86
C ASN A 86 -1.37 -7.94 1.92
N GLU A 87 -2.12 -7.49 0.91
CA GLU A 87 -2.60 -6.11 0.78
C GLU A 87 -4.07 -5.94 1.25
N ALA A 88 -4.79 -7.04 1.48
CA ALA A 88 -6.18 -7.00 1.92
C ALA A 88 -6.30 -6.33 3.29
N ALA A 89 -6.91 -5.17 3.32
CA ALA A 89 -7.19 -4.41 4.54
C ALA A 89 -8.19 -3.29 4.25
N TRP A 90 -8.87 -2.83 5.28
CA TRP A 90 -9.59 -1.57 5.24
C TRP A 90 -8.67 -0.44 5.68
N GLY A 91 -8.41 0.51 4.76
CA GLY A 91 -7.51 1.65 4.98
C GLY A 91 -8.32 2.95 5.10
N SER A 92 -8.48 3.50 6.29
CA SER A 92 -8.99 4.85 6.53
C SER A 92 -8.94 5.13 8.02
N VAL A 93 -8.18 6.13 8.42
CA VAL A 93 -8.12 6.57 9.82
C VAL A 93 -9.49 7.03 10.31
N PRO A 94 -10.23 7.97 9.65
CA PRO A 94 -11.52 8.42 10.15
C PRO A 94 -12.56 7.29 10.27
N ARG A 95 -12.68 6.44 9.25
CA ARG A 95 -13.62 5.31 9.29
C ARG A 95 -13.29 4.31 10.40
N SER A 96 -12.02 4.14 10.74
CA SER A 96 -11.63 3.24 11.83
C SER A 96 -12.11 3.73 13.20
N ILE A 97 -12.24 5.04 13.39
CA ILE A 97 -12.80 5.63 14.61
C ILE A 97 -14.31 5.36 14.69
N GLU A 98 -15.00 5.42 13.55
CA GLU A 98 -16.46 5.15 13.48
C GLU A 98 -16.77 3.65 13.64
N MET A 99 -15.89 2.76 13.14
CA MET A 99 -16.14 1.32 13.04
C MET A 99 -14.97 0.46 13.59
N PRO A 100 -14.54 0.63 14.86
CA PRO A 100 -13.31 -0.01 15.36
C PRO A 100 -13.37 -1.53 15.35
N LEU A 101 -14.49 -2.15 15.72
CA LEU A 101 -14.66 -3.60 15.70
C LEU A 101 -14.57 -4.18 14.29
N PHE A 102 -15.13 -3.46 13.32
CA PHE A 102 -15.05 -3.86 11.91
C PHE A 102 -13.59 -3.87 11.42
N TYR A 103 -12.81 -2.85 11.79
CA TYR A 103 -11.37 -2.80 11.47
C TYR A 103 -10.58 -3.92 12.15
N CYS A 104 -10.88 -4.23 13.40
CA CYS A 104 -10.26 -5.35 14.11
C CYS A 104 -10.49 -6.68 13.38
N LEU A 105 -11.73 -6.98 13.01
CA LEU A 105 -12.10 -8.23 12.33
C LEU A 105 -11.46 -8.34 10.94
N ASN A 106 -11.44 -7.26 10.17
CA ASN A 106 -10.91 -7.30 8.81
C ASN A 106 -9.38 -7.28 8.79
N ASN A 107 -8.76 -6.35 9.52
CA ASN A 107 -7.32 -6.15 9.45
C ASN A 107 -6.57 -7.15 10.34
N ILE A 108 -6.88 -7.21 11.65
CA ILE A 108 -6.13 -8.08 12.58
C ILE A 108 -6.48 -9.54 12.35
N GLN A 109 -7.77 -9.92 12.45
CA GLN A 109 -8.18 -11.32 12.30
C GLN A 109 -7.86 -11.82 10.89
N GLY A 110 -8.10 -10.99 9.86
CA GLY A 110 -7.78 -11.34 8.48
C GLY A 110 -6.29 -11.60 8.27
N THR A 111 -5.42 -10.71 8.75
CA THR A 111 -3.96 -10.90 8.64
C THR A 111 -3.49 -12.11 9.43
N LEU A 112 -4.04 -12.34 10.64
CA LEU A 112 -3.70 -13.52 11.44
C LEU A 112 -4.09 -14.83 10.74
N ASN A 113 -5.27 -14.90 10.13
CA ASN A 113 -5.69 -16.05 9.33
C ASN A 113 -4.75 -16.29 8.14
N MET A 114 -4.31 -15.22 7.47
CA MET A 114 -3.37 -15.33 6.37
C MET A 114 -1.98 -15.78 6.81
N LEU A 115 -1.48 -15.30 7.96
CA LEU A 115 -0.22 -15.77 8.56
C LEU A 115 -0.29 -17.26 8.88
N GLU A 116 -1.40 -17.71 9.50
CA GLU A 116 -1.60 -19.12 9.84
C GLU A 116 -1.70 -20.00 8.59
N ALA A 117 -2.45 -19.55 7.58
CA ALA A 117 -2.56 -20.26 6.31
C ALA A 117 -1.22 -20.34 5.58
N ALA A 118 -0.44 -19.25 5.56
CA ALA A 118 0.90 -19.22 4.96
C ALA A 118 1.85 -20.19 5.67
N ARG A 119 1.84 -20.20 7.01
CA ARG A 119 2.65 -21.13 7.82
C ARG A 119 2.33 -22.59 7.50
N GLN A 120 1.04 -22.96 7.52
CA GLN A 120 0.61 -24.35 7.29
C GLN A 120 0.90 -24.81 5.86
N ASN A 121 0.85 -23.91 4.88
CA ASN A 121 1.17 -24.19 3.48
C ASN A 121 2.64 -24.02 3.13
N LYS A 122 3.52 -23.72 4.11
CA LYS A 122 4.97 -23.58 3.95
C LYS A 122 5.36 -22.52 2.91
N VAL A 123 4.65 -21.39 2.91
CA VAL A 123 4.98 -20.23 2.09
C VAL A 123 6.40 -19.77 2.40
N LYS A 124 7.18 -19.43 1.38
CA LYS A 124 8.59 -19.03 1.52
C LYS A 124 8.75 -17.68 2.19
N THR A 125 7.93 -16.70 1.77
CA THR A 125 7.94 -15.34 2.35
C THR A 125 6.53 -14.77 2.36
N PHE A 126 6.17 -14.17 3.48
CA PHE A 126 4.93 -13.46 3.71
C PHE A 126 5.22 -11.96 3.83
N VAL A 127 4.93 -11.20 2.78
CA VAL A 127 5.01 -9.74 2.76
C VAL A 127 3.64 -9.18 3.12
N TYR A 128 3.57 -8.14 3.91
CA TYR A 128 2.28 -7.53 4.31
C TYR A 128 2.33 -6.02 4.36
N ALA A 129 1.20 -5.41 4.02
CA ALA A 129 1.00 -3.97 4.12
C ALA A 129 0.88 -3.52 5.58
N SER A 130 1.86 -2.77 6.06
CA SER A 130 1.76 -1.91 7.23
C SER A 130 1.50 -0.46 6.79
N SER A 131 1.73 0.51 7.65
CA SER A 131 1.39 1.92 7.39
C SER A 131 2.27 2.88 8.16
N SER A 132 2.55 4.04 7.59
CA SER A 132 3.18 5.17 8.31
C SER A 132 2.35 5.65 9.51
N SER A 133 1.07 5.30 9.59
CA SER A 133 0.21 5.63 10.75
C SER A 133 0.70 5.01 12.07
N VAL A 134 1.53 3.96 12.02
CA VAL A 134 2.13 3.35 13.23
C VAL A 134 3.10 4.25 13.98
N TYR A 135 3.58 5.33 13.32
CA TYR A 135 4.42 6.33 14.00
C TYR A 135 3.63 7.21 14.96
N GLY A 136 2.30 7.31 14.78
CA GLY A 136 1.44 8.05 15.71
C GLY A 136 1.85 9.50 15.88
N ASP A 137 2.04 9.92 17.13
CA ASP A 137 2.42 11.28 17.52
C ASP A 137 3.95 11.54 17.58
N GLU A 138 4.78 10.62 17.08
CA GLU A 138 6.22 10.84 16.97
C GLU A 138 6.50 12.11 16.14
N GLU A 139 7.25 13.07 16.68
CA GLU A 139 7.50 14.38 16.05
C GLU A 139 8.79 14.42 15.23
N HIS A 140 9.77 13.58 15.53
CA HIS A 140 11.07 13.60 14.83
C HIS A 140 10.91 13.21 13.37
N LEU A 141 11.69 13.88 12.52
CA LEU A 141 11.75 13.67 11.08
C LEU A 141 13.23 13.52 10.64
N PRO A 142 13.50 12.60 9.71
CA PRO A 142 12.57 11.64 9.08
C PRO A 142 12.09 10.55 10.04
N LYS A 143 10.92 9.96 9.78
CA LYS A 143 10.38 8.81 10.55
C LYS A 143 11.28 7.61 10.40
N GLN A 144 11.71 7.04 11.52
CA GLN A 144 12.66 5.93 11.57
C GLN A 144 12.05 4.74 12.31
N GLU A 145 12.26 3.53 11.76
CA GLU A 145 11.79 2.29 12.40
C GLU A 145 12.48 2.07 13.76
N GLY A 146 11.68 1.72 14.76
CA GLY A 146 12.12 1.59 16.15
C GLY A 146 11.95 2.84 17.00
N VAL A 147 11.52 3.96 16.39
CA VAL A 147 11.22 5.23 17.09
C VAL A 147 9.77 5.61 16.78
N GLU A 148 8.83 4.89 17.38
CA GLU A 148 7.39 5.13 17.22
C GLU A 148 6.82 5.81 18.48
N GLY A 149 5.86 6.71 18.27
CA GLY A 149 5.09 7.37 19.34
C GLY A 149 3.81 6.61 19.72
N ASN A 150 2.87 7.33 20.31
CA ASN A 150 1.56 6.79 20.66
C ASN A 150 0.66 6.68 19.43
N LEU A 151 -0.03 5.57 19.30
CA LEU A 151 -0.94 5.34 18.19
C LEU A 151 -2.17 6.27 18.28
N LEU A 152 -2.50 6.96 17.18
CA LEU A 152 -3.55 7.98 17.18
C LEU A 152 -4.89 7.49 16.62
N SER A 153 -5.01 6.24 16.17
CA SER A 153 -6.25 5.73 15.60
C SER A 153 -6.37 4.21 15.71
N PRO A 154 -7.61 3.68 15.71
CA PRO A 154 -7.83 2.22 15.63
C PRO A 154 -7.19 1.60 14.39
N TYR A 155 -7.14 2.28 13.24
CA TYR A 155 -6.41 1.81 12.06
C TYR A 155 -4.91 1.60 12.35
N ALA A 156 -4.27 2.59 12.99
CA ALA A 156 -2.86 2.47 13.38
C ALA A 156 -2.64 1.30 14.34
N VAL A 157 -3.57 1.09 15.30
CA VAL A 157 -3.54 -0.07 16.20
C VAL A 157 -3.61 -1.37 15.41
N THR A 158 -4.50 -1.49 14.41
CA THR A 158 -4.56 -2.73 13.61
C THR A 158 -3.25 -3.01 12.89
N LYS A 159 -2.63 -1.99 12.30
CA LYS A 159 -1.36 -2.15 11.59
C LYS A 159 -0.19 -2.50 12.52
N ARG A 160 -0.14 -1.91 13.71
CA ARG A 160 0.84 -2.30 14.72
C ARG A 160 0.62 -3.74 15.21
N CYS A 161 -0.61 -4.17 15.39
CA CYS A 161 -0.92 -5.56 15.72
C CYS A 161 -0.46 -6.52 14.63
N ASP A 162 -0.66 -6.17 13.35
CA ASP A 162 -0.17 -6.98 12.22
C ASP A 162 1.34 -7.17 12.28
N GLU A 163 2.12 -6.11 12.58
CA GLU A 163 3.58 -6.17 12.75
C GLU A 163 3.98 -7.09 13.91
N GLU A 164 3.33 -6.96 15.07
CA GLU A 164 3.63 -7.80 16.24
C GLU A 164 3.30 -9.29 15.99
N TRP A 165 2.16 -9.61 15.35
CA TRP A 165 1.84 -10.98 14.98
C TRP A 165 2.83 -11.55 13.98
N ALA A 166 3.16 -10.82 12.92
CA ALA A 166 4.14 -11.24 11.91
C ALA A 166 5.50 -11.57 12.53
N LYS A 167 5.96 -10.74 13.49
CA LYS A 167 7.19 -10.98 14.26
C LYS A 167 7.12 -12.25 15.09
N GLN A 168 5.96 -12.57 15.72
CA GLN A 168 5.80 -13.82 16.45
C GLN A 168 5.82 -15.03 15.51
N TYR A 169 5.19 -14.93 14.32
CA TYR A 169 5.22 -16.01 13.33
C TYR A 169 6.64 -16.27 12.79
N ALA A 170 7.42 -15.22 12.57
CA ALA A 170 8.83 -15.38 12.23
C ALA A 170 9.61 -16.08 13.33
N ARG A 171 9.47 -15.60 14.57
CA ARG A 171 10.24 -16.08 15.73
C ARG A 171 9.91 -17.52 16.11
N HIS A 172 8.64 -17.89 16.16
CA HIS A 172 8.19 -19.17 16.75
C HIS A 172 7.95 -20.25 15.72
N TYR A 173 7.63 -19.88 14.48
CA TYR A 173 7.26 -20.84 13.45
C TYR A 173 8.19 -20.81 12.23
N GLY A 174 9.18 -19.92 12.21
CA GLY A 174 10.14 -19.82 11.10
C GLY A 174 9.50 -19.35 9.77
N LEU A 175 8.29 -18.76 9.80
CA LEU A 175 7.72 -18.13 8.62
C LEU A 175 8.44 -16.80 8.37
N LYS A 176 9.12 -16.68 7.23
CA LYS A 176 9.74 -15.40 6.86
C LYS A 176 8.64 -14.35 6.61
N THR A 177 8.61 -13.30 7.43
CA THR A 177 7.62 -12.21 7.34
C THR A 177 8.32 -10.87 7.16
N VAL A 178 7.81 -10.01 6.27
CA VAL A 178 8.36 -8.69 5.99
C VAL A 178 7.22 -7.68 5.92
N GLY A 179 7.22 -6.70 6.82
CA GLY A 179 6.23 -5.63 6.85
C GLY A 179 6.69 -4.41 6.04
N LEU A 180 5.76 -3.79 5.31
CA LEU A 180 6.03 -2.61 4.51
C LEU A 180 5.15 -1.45 5.00
N ARG A 181 5.76 -0.45 5.65
CA ARG A 181 5.10 0.77 6.13
C ARG A 181 4.97 1.75 4.98
N TYR A 182 3.85 1.73 4.29
CA TYR A 182 3.63 2.63 3.15
C TYR A 182 3.40 4.08 3.58
N PHE A 183 4.02 5.00 2.84
CA PHE A 183 3.84 6.45 2.95
C PHE A 183 3.11 6.98 1.72
N ASN A 184 1.93 7.54 1.90
CA ASN A 184 1.10 8.25 0.92
C ASN A 184 1.21 7.75 -0.53
N VAL A 185 0.86 6.48 -0.74
CA VAL A 185 0.96 5.84 -2.06
C VAL A 185 -0.01 6.50 -3.04
N PHE A 186 0.43 6.73 -4.27
CA PHE A 186 -0.39 7.23 -5.36
C PHE A 186 -0.06 6.52 -6.69
N GLY A 187 -1.01 6.56 -7.64
CA GLY A 187 -0.81 5.96 -8.96
C GLY A 187 -2.10 5.43 -9.58
N ARG A 188 -1.93 4.74 -10.71
CA ARG A 188 -3.04 4.18 -11.49
C ARG A 188 -3.92 3.24 -10.65
N ARG A 189 -5.22 3.23 -10.95
CA ARG A 189 -6.25 2.44 -10.24
C ARG A 189 -6.56 2.88 -8.80
N GLN A 190 -5.98 4.00 -8.33
CA GLN A 190 -6.37 4.60 -7.07
C GLN A 190 -7.74 5.25 -7.20
N ASP A 191 -8.69 4.91 -6.30
CA ASP A 191 -10.06 5.41 -6.37
C ASP A 191 -10.15 6.87 -5.85
N PRO A 192 -10.63 7.82 -6.67
CA PRO A 192 -10.89 9.20 -6.26
C PRO A 192 -12.20 9.36 -5.48
N ASN A 193 -13.04 8.31 -5.49
CA ASN A 193 -14.38 8.37 -4.95
C ASN A 193 -14.42 7.92 -3.48
N GLY A 194 -15.29 8.53 -2.72
CA GLY A 194 -15.52 8.19 -1.32
C GLY A 194 -15.12 9.30 -0.37
N ALA A 195 -15.77 9.28 0.80
CA ALA A 195 -15.58 10.30 1.84
C ALA A 195 -14.13 10.40 2.35
N TYR A 196 -13.35 9.36 2.16
CA TYR A 196 -11.97 9.23 2.67
C TYR A 196 -10.94 9.00 1.54
N ALA A 197 -11.27 9.42 0.31
CA ALA A 197 -10.33 9.32 -0.81
C ALA A 197 -9.05 10.10 -0.52
N ALA A 198 -7.91 9.58 -1.00
CA ALA A 198 -6.62 10.26 -0.90
C ALA A 198 -6.66 11.61 -1.64
N VAL A 199 -5.86 12.57 -1.15
CA VAL A 199 -5.91 13.95 -1.63
C VAL A 199 -5.59 14.08 -3.12
N LEU A 200 -4.58 13.35 -3.62
CA LEU A 200 -4.15 13.42 -5.03
C LEU A 200 -5.25 13.02 -6.01
N PRO A 201 -5.82 11.80 -5.99
CA PRO A 201 -6.85 11.42 -6.94
C PRO A 201 -8.11 12.27 -6.80
N LYS A 202 -8.42 12.75 -5.58
CA LYS A 202 -9.54 13.67 -5.34
C LYS A 202 -9.33 15.01 -6.04
N PHE A 203 -8.17 15.64 -5.87
CA PHE A 203 -7.86 16.91 -6.53
C PHE A 203 -7.84 16.76 -8.05
N ILE A 204 -7.23 15.71 -8.58
CA ILE A 204 -7.21 15.43 -10.01
C ILE A 204 -8.63 15.34 -10.57
N LYS A 205 -9.50 14.55 -9.94
CA LYS A 205 -10.89 14.42 -10.37
C LYS A 205 -11.62 15.73 -10.36
N MET A 206 -11.51 16.53 -9.28
CA MET A 206 -12.17 17.85 -9.18
C MET A 206 -11.66 18.80 -10.28
N LEU A 207 -10.34 18.86 -10.49
CA LEU A 207 -9.74 19.70 -11.53
C LEU A 207 -10.15 19.27 -12.95
N LEU A 208 -10.24 17.96 -13.24
CA LEU A 208 -10.75 17.46 -14.52
C LEU A 208 -12.20 17.90 -14.77
N ASN A 209 -13.02 17.93 -13.73
CA ASN A 209 -14.43 18.39 -13.77
C ASN A 209 -14.58 19.91 -13.72
N ASN A 210 -13.49 20.69 -13.71
CA ASN A 210 -13.46 22.13 -13.49
C ASN A 210 -14.12 22.57 -12.14
N GLU A 211 -14.04 21.70 -11.14
CA GLU A 211 -14.43 21.99 -9.77
C GLU A 211 -13.24 22.57 -9.00
N GLN A 212 -13.53 23.44 -8.02
CA GLN A 212 -12.51 24.10 -7.21
C GLN A 212 -12.20 23.27 -5.95
N PRO A 213 -10.99 22.65 -5.82
CA PRO A 213 -10.63 21.89 -4.64
C PRO A 213 -10.43 22.76 -3.40
N THR A 214 -10.69 22.15 -2.22
CA THR A 214 -10.44 22.79 -0.93
C THR A 214 -9.18 22.20 -0.30
N ILE A 215 -8.23 23.07 0.02
CA ILE A 215 -7.04 22.77 0.83
C ILE A 215 -7.34 23.14 2.27
N ASN A 216 -7.23 22.19 3.21
CA ASN A 216 -7.38 22.47 4.63
C ASN A 216 -6.13 23.18 5.15
N GLY A 217 -6.30 24.26 5.93
CA GLY A 217 -5.21 25.09 6.42
C GLY A 217 -4.54 25.92 5.32
N ASP A 218 -3.25 26.22 5.48
CA ASP A 218 -2.45 27.06 4.59
C ASP A 218 -1.75 26.30 3.43
N GLY A 219 -1.98 24.98 3.33
CA GLY A 219 -1.35 24.14 2.33
C GLY A 219 0.14 23.81 2.58
N LYS A 220 0.72 24.27 3.70
CA LYS A 220 2.13 24.02 4.05
C LYS A 220 2.37 22.70 4.78
N GLN A 221 1.34 21.88 4.95
CA GLN A 221 1.53 20.50 5.39
C GLN A 221 2.28 19.72 4.30
N SER A 222 3.23 18.88 4.73
CA SER A 222 4.05 18.12 3.79
C SER A 222 3.96 16.62 4.02
N ARG A 223 4.09 15.86 2.93
CA ARG A 223 4.05 14.41 2.92
C ARG A 223 5.16 13.86 2.03
N ASP A 224 5.54 12.62 2.32
CA ASP A 224 6.35 11.79 1.46
C ASP A 224 5.41 10.97 0.57
N PHE A 225 5.30 11.35 -0.69
CA PHE A 225 4.44 10.66 -1.65
C PHE A 225 5.22 9.57 -2.37
N THR A 226 4.65 8.38 -2.38
CA THR A 226 5.29 7.19 -2.96
C THR A 226 4.53 6.73 -4.19
N TYR A 227 5.17 6.81 -5.35
CA TYR A 227 4.56 6.31 -6.58
C TYR A 227 4.44 4.78 -6.57
N ILE A 228 3.37 4.27 -7.14
CA ILE A 228 3.02 2.82 -7.11
C ILE A 228 4.14 1.91 -7.60
N GLU A 229 4.96 2.32 -8.58
CA GLU A 229 6.09 1.51 -9.07
C GLU A 229 7.16 1.29 -7.99
N ASN A 230 7.41 2.27 -7.11
CA ASN A 230 8.31 2.10 -5.97
C ASN A 230 7.73 1.12 -4.93
N VAL A 231 6.41 1.10 -4.75
CA VAL A 231 5.74 0.13 -3.85
C VAL A 231 5.84 -1.29 -4.42
N ILE A 232 5.66 -1.45 -5.73
CA ILE A 232 5.83 -2.73 -6.43
C ILE A 232 7.27 -3.24 -6.24
N GLU A 233 8.26 -2.39 -6.46
CA GLU A 233 9.66 -2.71 -6.23
C GLU A 233 9.91 -3.21 -4.81
N ALA A 234 9.41 -2.48 -3.80
CA ALA A 234 9.57 -2.86 -2.39
C ALA A 234 8.97 -4.23 -2.09
N ASN A 235 7.77 -4.52 -2.58
CA ASN A 235 7.10 -5.81 -2.40
C ASN A 235 7.88 -6.98 -3.01
N LEU A 236 8.32 -6.82 -4.25
CA LEU A 236 9.07 -7.87 -4.95
C LEU A 236 10.44 -8.11 -4.31
N LYS A 237 11.14 -7.06 -3.90
CA LYS A 237 12.39 -7.18 -3.14
C LYS A 237 12.17 -7.80 -1.76
N ALA A 238 11.08 -7.48 -1.08
CA ALA A 238 10.69 -8.09 0.19
C ALA A 238 10.43 -9.60 0.06
N CYS A 239 9.86 -10.07 -1.05
CA CYS A 239 9.72 -11.51 -1.32
C CYS A 239 11.07 -12.24 -1.38
N LEU A 240 12.13 -11.57 -1.78
CA LEU A 240 13.52 -12.10 -1.88
C LEU A 240 14.39 -11.67 -0.70
N ALA A 241 13.83 -11.08 0.32
CA ALA A 241 14.57 -10.54 1.45
C ALA A 241 15.45 -11.59 2.14
N PRO A 242 16.63 -11.22 2.66
CA PRO A 242 17.48 -12.11 3.43
C PRO A 242 16.82 -12.47 4.78
N ASP A 243 17.38 -13.47 5.46
CA ASP A 243 16.81 -13.97 6.72
C ASP A 243 16.83 -12.91 7.84
N GLU A 244 17.79 -11.99 7.82
CA GLU A 244 17.91 -10.87 8.74
C GLU A 244 16.74 -9.87 8.66
N ALA A 245 16.01 -9.86 7.55
CA ALA A 245 14.82 -9.04 7.38
C ALA A 245 13.54 -9.71 7.93
N SER A 246 13.62 -10.98 8.34
CA SER A 246 12.46 -11.73 8.81
C SER A 246 11.95 -11.20 10.16
N GLY A 247 10.66 -10.93 10.23
CA GLY A 247 10.01 -10.36 11.42
C GLY A 247 10.16 -8.85 11.55
N GLU A 248 10.77 -8.19 10.55
CA GLU A 248 11.02 -6.75 10.56
C GLU A 248 9.99 -5.99 9.71
N ALA A 249 9.79 -4.70 10.06
CA ALA A 249 9.03 -3.75 9.26
C ALA A 249 9.96 -2.69 8.66
N PHE A 250 9.61 -2.19 7.46
CA PHE A 250 10.43 -1.28 6.67
C PHE A 250 9.61 -0.12 6.13
N ASN A 251 10.18 1.08 6.18
CA ASN A 251 9.60 2.24 5.53
C ASN A 251 9.66 2.10 4.00
N VAL A 252 8.52 2.30 3.35
CA VAL A 252 8.40 2.33 1.90
C VAL A 252 7.90 3.70 1.48
N ALA A 253 8.83 4.51 1.02
CA ALA A 253 8.67 5.90 0.63
C ALA A 253 9.71 6.25 -0.45
N TYR A 254 9.61 7.44 -1.01
CA TYR A 254 10.71 7.97 -1.82
C TYR A 254 11.84 8.54 -0.94
N GLY A 255 11.50 9.03 0.25
CA GLY A 255 12.41 9.76 1.14
C GLY A 255 12.42 11.27 0.85
N GLY A 256 11.43 11.76 0.12
CA GLY A 256 11.21 13.14 -0.23
C GLY A 256 10.28 13.90 0.71
N ARG A 257 9.99 15.15 0.36
CA ARG A 257 9.08 16.00 1.13
C ARG A 257 8.38 16.98 0.20
N GLU A 258 7.09 16.72 -0.05
CA GLU A 258 6.27 17.54 -0.92
C GLU A 258 5.24 18.33 -0.10
N TYR A 259 5.14 19.63 -0.34
CA TYR A 259 4.12 20.48 0.27
C TYR A 259 2.81 20.41 -0.51
N LEU A 260 1.67 20.39 0.19
CA LEU A 260 0.37 20.18 -0.46
C LEU A 260 0.04 21.30 -1.44
N ILE A 261 0.43 22.54 -1.15
CA ILE A 261 0.22 23.68 -2.04
C ILE A 261 1.03 23.56 -3.34
N ASP A 262 2.29 23.09 -3.25
CA ASP A 262 3.16 22.91 -4.43
C ASP A 262 2.61 21.79 -5.31
N ILE A 263 2.19 20.67 -4.68
CA ILE A 263 1.48 19.57 -5.37
C ILE A 263 0.25 20.08 -6.11
N TYR A 264 -0.54 20.94 -5.48
CA TYR A 264 -1.72 21.49 -6.11
C TYR A 264 -1.39 22.23 -7.41
N TYR A 265 -0.39 23.12 -7.39
CA TYR A 265 0.03 23.83 -8.58
C TYR A 265 0.72 22.95 -9.63
N ASP A 266 1.45 21.92 -9.23
CA ASP A 266 1.97 20.91 -10.16
C ASP A 266 0.83 20.16 -10.86
N LEU A 267 -0.26 19.81 -10.14
CA LEU A 267 -1.44 19.19 -10.71
C LEU A 267 -2.17 20.12 -11.70
N THR A 268 -2.39 21.38 -11.35
CA THR A 268 -3.06 22.35 -12.25
C THR A 268 -2.26 22.51 -13.54
N LYS A 269 -0.93 22.64 -13.44
CA LYS A 269 -0.03 22.72 -14.58
C LYS A 269 -0.07 21.45 -15.45
N ALA A 270 0.03 20.26 -14.85
CA ALA A 270 0.01 18.98 -15.56
C ALA A 270 -1.34 18.70 -16.26
N LEU A 271 -2.44 19.23 -15.71
CA LEU A 271 -3.79 19.10 -16.26
C LEU A 271 -4.16 20.25 -17.22
N GLY A 272 -3.32 21.29 -17.35
CA GLY A 272 -3.63 22.48 -18.16
C GLY A 272 -4.82 23.27 -17.61
N LYS A 273 -4.95 23.34 -16.27
CA LYS A 273 -6.03 24.04 -15.58
C LYS A 273 -5.52 25.32 -14.92
N ASP A 274 -6.36 26.34 -14.89
CA ASP A 274 -6.14 27.61 -14.19
C ASP A 274 -7.25 27.81 -13.16
N ILE A 275 -7.18 27.04 -12.06
CA ILE A 275 -8.18 27.01 -11.01
C ILE A 275 -7.46 27.19 -9.67
N GLU A 276 -7.77 28.29 -8.96
CA GLU A 276 -7.23 28.53 -7.62
C GLU A 276 -7.92 27.66 -6.57
N PRO A 277 -7.21 27.19 -5.52
CA PRO A 277 -7.84 26.40 -4.46
C PRO A 277 -8.65 27.27 -3.51
N ILE A 278 -9.61 26.66 -2.83
CA ILE A 278 -10.25 27.26 -1.64
C ILE A 278 -9.46 26.86 -0.42
N PHE A 279 -9.10 27.80 0.45
CA PHE A 279 -8.49 27.49 1.74
C PHE A 279 -9.57 27.34 2.81
N GLY A 280 -9.64 26.14 3.40
CA GLY A 280 -10.53 25.81 4.49
C GLY A 280 -9.84 25.84 5.86
N PRO A 281 -10.57 25.56 6.96
CA PRO A 281 -9.98 25.49 8.29
C PRO A 281 -8.97 24.33 8.41
N ASP A 282 -8.05 24.44 9.37
CA ASP A 282 -7.16 23.32 9.72
C ASP A 282 -7.96 22.09 10.11
N ARG A 283 -7.48 20.92 9.67
CA ARG A 283 -8.11 19.65 10.02
C ARG A 283 -7.62 19.20 11.41
N PRO A 284 -8.51 19.05 12.40
CA PRO A 284 -8.11 18.58 13.74
C PRO A 284 -7.37 17.23 13.67
N GLY A 285 -6.23 17.13 14.35
CA GLY A 285 -5.44 15.90 14.41
C GLY A 285 -4.61 15.58 13.16
N ASP A 286 -4.53 16.49 12.20
CA ASP A 286 -3.67 16.28 11.02
C ASP A 286 -2.19 16.47 11.39
N ILE A 287 -1.35 15.50 11.02
CA ILE A 287 0.09 15.56 11.18
C ILE A 287 0.64 16.56 10.16
N LYS A 288 1.27 17.66 10.62
CA LYS A 288 1.76 18.72 9.70
C LYS A 288 2.79 18.20 8.71
N HIS A 289 3.74 17.40 9.15
CA HIS A 289 4.86 16.96 8.31
C HIS A 289 5.11 15.46 8.48
N SER A 290 5.36 14.78 7.37
CA SER A 290 5.71 13.35 7.37
C SER A 290 6.64 13.05 6.21
N ASN A 291 7.83 12.55 6.52
CA ASN A 291 8.76 11.94 5.57
C ASN A 291 9.50 10.78 6.24
N ALA A 292 10.02 9.87 5.44
CA ALA A 292 10.60 8.61 5.92
C ALA A 292 12.12 8.56 5.78
N ASP A 293 12.79 7.96 6.76
CA ASP A 293 14.11 7.38 6.57
C ASP A 293 13.93 6.00 5.92
N ILE A 294 14.49 5.80 4.73
CA ILE A 294 14.44 4.54 3.98
C ILE A 294 15.75 3.77 4.02
N SER A 295 16.71 4.18 4.83
CA SER A 295 18.06 3.59 4.89
C SER A 295 18.04 2.12 5.29
N LYS A 296 17.12 1.71 6.19
CA LYS A 296 16.92 0.31 6.57
C LYS A 296 16.46 -0.54 5.38
N ALA A 297 15.47 -0.07 4.63
CA ALA A 297 14.96 -0.74 3.44
C ALA A 297 16.04 -0.81 2.33
N LYS A 298 16.80 0.26 2.12
CA LYS A 298 17.94 0.27 1.20
C LYS A 298 18.98 -0.78 1.57
N ARG A 299 19.36 -0.85 2.82
CA ARG A 299 20.41 -1.77 3.29
C ARG A 299 19.99 -3.25 3.26
N LEU A 300 18.78 -3.59 3.75
CA LEU A 300 18.37 -4.98 3.94
C LEU A 300 17.55 -5.54 2.78
N LEU A 301 16.74 -4.72 2.10
CA LEU A 301 15.94 -5.15 0.97
C LEU A 301 16.56 -4.78 -0.38
N GLY A 302 17.59 -3.91 -0.38
CA GLY A 302 18.10 -3.31 -1.62
C GLY A 302 17.10 -2.36 -2.27
N TYR A 303 16.09 -1.85 -1.52
CA TYR A 303 15.09 -0.92 -2.02
C TYR A 303 15.75 0.38 -2.46
N ASP A 304 15.55 0.78 -3.72
CA ASP A 304 16.12 2.02 -4.29
C ASP A 304 15.10 2.68 -5.21
N PRO A 305 14.18 3.49 -4.66
CA PRO A 305 13.05 4.04 -5.40
C PRO A 305 13.53 4.98 -6.51
N GLU A 306 13.16 4.69 -7.77
CA GLU A 306 13.55 5.46 -8.94
C GLU A 306 12.59 6.61 -9.28
N TYR A 307 11.36 6.58 -8.74
CA TYR A 307 10.31 7.54 -9.05
C TYR A 307 10.17 8.54 -7.91
N ASP A 308 10.68 9.77 -8.11
CA ASP A 308 10.29 10.92 -7.30
C ASP A 308 8.82 11.31 -7.58
N PHE A 309 8.34 12.32 -6.87
CA PHE A 309 6.95 12.77 -7.03
C PHE A 309 6.64 13.23 -8.46
N ALA A 310 7.52 14.06 -9.03
CA ALA A 310 7.31 14.64 -10.37
C ALA A 310 7.28 13.57 -11.46
N LYS A 311 8.23 12.64 -11.44
CA LYS A 311 8.29 11.52 -12.38
C LYS A 311 7.07 10.60 -12.21
N GLY A 312 6.72 10.26 -10.97
CA GLY A 312 5.53 9.43 -10.68
C GLY A 312 4.23 10.11 -11.09
N LEU A 313 4.09 11.42 -10.88
CA LEU A 313 2.93 12.18 -11.31
C LEU A 313 2.80 12.19 -12.84
N ASN A 314 3.90 12.43 -13.55
CA ASN A 314 3.90 12.42 -15.02
C ASN A 314 3.46 11.07 -15.59
N GLU A 315 3.88 9.96 -14.99
CA GLU A 315 3.44 8.62 -15.39
C GLU A 315 1.97 8.36 -15.05
N ALA A 316 1.49 8.85 -13.90
CA ALA A 316 0.13 8.62 -13.43
C ALA A 316 -0.91 9.50 -14.14
N ILE A 317 -0.53 10.72 -14.56
CA ILE A 317 -1.48 11.74 -15.00
C ILE A 317 -2.27 11.33 -16.24
N GLU A 318 -1.62 10.64 -17.18
CA GLU A 318 -2.29 10.18 -18.40
C GLU A 318 -3.31 9.08 -18.11
N TRP A 319 -3.00 8.21 -17.14
CA TRP A 319 -3.98 7.23 -16.68
C TRP A 319 -5.19 7.92 -16.02
N TYR A 320 -4.95 8.91 -15.17
CA TYR A 320 -6.03 9.65 -14.52
C TYR A 320 -6.93 10.38 -15.55
N LYS A 321 -6.35 11.06 -16.54
CA LYS A 321 -7.09 11.73 -17.62
C LYS A 321 -8.00 10.76 -18.41
N ALA A 322 -7.53 9.53 -18.60
CA ALA A 322 -8.27 8.52 -19.36
C ALA A 322 -9.34 7.78 -18.55
N ASN A 323 -9.28 7.79 -17.20
CA ASN A 323 -10.10 6.94 -16.35
C ASN A 323 -10.92 7.67 -15.27
N LEU A 324 -10.76 8.98 -15.13
CA LEU A 324 -11.51 9.83 -14.20
C LEU A 324 -12.34 10.88 -14.92
#